data_64451de5e6aad4e77f9837cecf7e4a19
#
_entry.id   64451de5e6aad4e77f9837cecf7e4a19
#
_cell.length_a   1.000
_cell.length_b   1.000
_cell.length_c   1.000
_cell.angle_alpha   90.00
_cell.angle_beta   90.00
_cell.angle_gamma   90.00
#
_symmetry.space_group_name_H-M   'P 1'
#
loop_
_entity.id
_entity.type
_entity.pdbx_description
1 polymer ?
#
loop_
_entity_poly.entity_id
_entity_poly.type
_entity_poly.pdbx_seq_one_letter_code
_entity_poly.pdbx_strand_id
1 'polypeptide(L)'
;MASRQLSAKKPKDLGHTLRTLLSYLGRHKLLFLAVAVLVALSALANLLGTYMIRPVVNSLAAGSLNTLVLGVAVTAAIYGAGVLSALGYTQIMVKAAQKVLYDIRRDLFAHIQTLPLRFFDTQRHGDVMSYFTNDVDTISEALNNSFAMLIQSTIQVVGTFTMLFLLNWQLTLVVAVFYVLMFLYVRFSGRRSKAYYKKQQDCLGELDGYIEEMMAGQKVVKVFNHEEESLRAFREKNEALRKAGTGAQSYAATMIPAVVSISYVNYALVAVLGGIMALKGMTDVGSLASYLVFVRQAAMPINQMTQQSNFLLAALAGAERVFEVLEQPPETDEGQVELVNVKEEGGTMTACAEKTGRWAWRRPDGSLAPLRGDVRFQKVDFGYEAGQPILKGISLYAEPGQKIAVVGATGAGKTTITNLINRFYEVQGGGVTYDGIDVRDIKKDSLRRSLGIVLQDTHLFTGTIAD
;
A
#
# COMPACT_ATOMS: atom_id res chain seq x y z
N MET A 1 2.98 20.35 -12.04
CA MET A 1 2.54 19.50 -10.93
C MET A 1 3.68 18.54 -10.64
N ALA A 2 4.51 18.81 -9.66
CA ALA A 2 5.60 17.95 -9.26
C ALA A 2 5.01 16.75 -8.53
N SER A 3 5.17 15.56 -9.11
CA SER A 3 4.96 14.30 -8.41
C SER A 3 5.91 14.28 -7.22
N ARG A 4 5.42 14.63 -6.02
CA ARG A 4 6.07 14.24 -4.79
C ARG A 4 6.18 12.73 -4.84
N GLN A 5 7.34 12.20 -5.23
CA GLN A 5 7.71 10.84 -4.88
C GLN A 5 7.57 10.76 -3.36
N LEU A 6 6.47 10.18 -2.92
CA LEU A 6 6.25 9.82 -1.54
C LEU A 6 7.44 8.95 -1.15
N SER A 7 8.41 9.55 -0.48
CA SER A 7 9.43 8.81 0.27
C SER A 7 8.65 7.77 1.07
N ALA A 8 8.81 6.50 0.73
CA ALA A 8 8.13 5.41 1.39
C ALA A 8 8.52 5.48 2.88
N LYS A 9 7.69 6.15 3.67
CA LYS A 9 7.80 6.08 5.13
C LYS A 9 7.69 4.61 5.47
N LYS A 10 8.65 4.09 6.22
CA LYS A 10 8.52 2.73 6.75
C LYS A 10 7.22 2.62 7.51
N PRO A 11 6.47 1.52 7.35
CA PRO A 11 5.27 1.28 8.14
C PRO A 11 5.58 1.45 9.63
N LYS A 12 4.67 2.06 10.37
CA LYS A 12 4.81 2.29 11.82
C LYS A 12 4.63 0.98 12.59
N ASP A 13 3.63 0.17 12.18
CA ASP A 13 3.33 -1.16 12.75
C ASP A 13 3.27 -2.23 11.66
N LEU A 14 4.47 -2.75 11.32
CA LEU A 14 4.62 -3.87 10.37
C LEU A 14 3.88 -5.13 10.81
N GLY A 15 3.85 -5.41 12.11
CA GLY A 15 3.26 -6.64 12.65
C GLY A 15 1.74 -6.66 12.45
N HIS A 16 1.09 -5.57 12.81
CA HIS A 16 -0.35 -5.40 12.66
C HIS A 16 -0.77 -5.41 11.19
N THR A 17 -0.11 -4.62 10.35
CA THR A 17 -0.39 -4.54 8.90
C THR A 17 -0.24 -5.91 8.23
N LEU A 18 0.84 -6.63 8.54
CA LEU A 18 1.07 -7.97 7.99
C LEU A 18 -0.01 -8.96 8.46
N ARG A 19 -0.41 -8.92 9.73
CA ARG A 19 -1.47 -9.78 10.28
C ARG A 19 -2.81 -9.50 9.60
N THR A 20 -3.16 -8.25 9.40
CA THR A 20 -4.40 -7.85 8.72
C THR A 20 -4.38 -8.29 7.26
N LEU A 21 -3.26 -8.07 6.54
CA LEU A 21 -3.11 -8.55 5.17
C LEU A 21 -3.22 -10.08 5.09
N LEU A 22 -2.56 -10.80 6.01
CA LEU A 22 -2.66 -12.27 6.08
C LEU A 22 -4.09 -12.74 6.37
N SER A 23 -4.91 -11.97 7.09
CA SER A 23 -6.33 -12.31 7.30
C SER A 23 -7.13 -12.27 6.00
N TYR A 24 -6.86 -11.28 5.13
CA TYR A 24 -7.46 -11.23 3.79
C TYR A 24 -6.98 -12.38 2.89
N LEU A 25 -5.69 -12.71 2.92
CA LEU A 25 -5.16 -13.87 2.20
C LEU A 25 -5.80 -15.17 2.73
N GLY A 26 -6.02 -15.26 4.04
CA GLY A 26 -6.65 -16.39 4.71
C GLY A 26 -8.08 -16.70 4.21
N ARG A 27 -8.82 -15.69 3.74
CA ARG A 27 -10.13 -15.90 3.10
C ARG A 27 -10.04 -16.74 1.83
N HIS A 28 -8.88 -16.71 1.15
CA HIS A 28 -8.59 -17.42 -0.10
C HIS A 28 -7.44 -18.43 0.02
N LYS A 29 -7.24 -19.01 1.23
CA LYS A 29 -6.10 -19.87 1.59
C LYS A 29 -5.83 -21.02 0.61
N LEU A 30 -6.86 -21.64 0.02
CA LEU A 30 -6.68 -22.72 -0.93
C LEU A 30 -5.97 -22.26 -2.22
N LEU A 31 -6.26 -21.08 -2.72
CA LEU A 31 -5.60 -20.51 -3.90
C LEU A 31 -4.13 -20.21 -3.62
N PHE A 32 -3.83 -19.58 -2.47
CA PHE A 32 -2.45 -19.28 -2.09
C PHE A 32 -1.65 -20.54 -1.77
N LEU A 33 -2.28 -21.57 -1.19
CA LEU A 33 -1.65 -22.88 -0.99
C LEU A 33 -1.32 -23.54 -2.34
N ALA A 34 -2.26 -23.53 -3.29
CA ALA A 34 -2.02 -24.08 -4.64
C ALA A 34 -0.88 -23.34 -5.34
N VAL A 35 -0.83 -21.99 -5.24
CA VAL A 35 0.28 -21.19 -5.74
C VAL A 35 1.60 -21.61 -5.08
N ALA A 36 1.65 -21.71 -3.76
CA ALA A 36 2.86 -22.08 -3.03
C ALA A 36 3.37 -23.46 -3.45
N VAL A 37 2.48 -24.45 -3.60
CA VAL A 37 2.84 -25.80 -4.05
C VAL A 37 3.37 -25.77 -5.50
N LEU A 38 2.71 -25.08 -6.42
CA LEU A 38 3.15 -25.00 -7.81
C LEU A 38 4.45 -24.22 -7.97
N VAL A 39 4.66 -23.15 -7.17
CA VAL A 39 5.94 -22.41 -7.11
C VAL A 39 7.06 -23.34 -6.61
N ALA A 40 6.79 -24.08 -5.55
CA ALA A 40 7.76 -25.05 -5.01
C ALA A 40 8.11 -26.12 -6.05
N LEU A 41 7.09 -26.67 -6.73
CA LEU A 41 7.29 -27.67 -7.78
C LEU A 41 8.12 -27.10 -8.95
N SER A 42 7.83 -25.89 -9.40
CA SER A 42 8.59 -25.19 -10.44
C SER A 42 10.05 -24.93 -10.03
N ALA A 43 10.28 -24.48 -8.78
CA ALA A 43 11.62 -24.25 -8.26
C ALA A 43 12.42 -25.55 -8.11
N LEU A 44 11.78 -26.62 -7.62
CA LEU A 44 12.39 -27.96 -7.52
C LEU A 44 12.70 -28.53 -8.91
N ALA A 45 11.81 -28.34 -9.88
CA ALA A 45 12.06 -28.77 -11.26
C ALA A 45 13.29 -28.06 -11.86
N ASN A 46 13.49 -26.79 -11.59
CA ASN A 46 14.67 -26.04 -12.00
C ASN A 46 15.96 -26.60 -11.35
N LEU A 47 15.94 -26.87 -10.03
CA LEU A 47 17.08 -27.47 -9.32
C LEU A 47 17.40 -28.88 -9.81
N LEU A 48 16.38 -29.73 -9.95
CA LEU A 48 16.54 -31.09 -10.44
C LEU A 48 16.99 -31.14 -11.90
N GLY A 49 16.44 -30.23 -12.76
CA GLY A 49 16.86 -30.10 -14.15
C GLY A 49 18.34 -29.73 -14.26
N THR A 50 18.82 -28.80 -13.42
CA THR A 50 20.25 -28.45 -13.33
C THR A 50 21.09 -29.64 -12.82
N TYR A 51 20.61 -30.40 -11.85
CA TYR A 51 21.30 -31.59 -11.36
C TYR A 51 21.38 -32.68 -12.44
N MET A 52 20.38 -32.85 -13.30
CA MET A 52 20.35 -33.81 -14.39
C MET A 52 21.46 -33.61 -15.44
N ILE A 53 22.15 -32.46 -15.45
CA ILE A 53 23.35 -32.24 -16.25
C ILE A 53 24.42 -33.30 -15.89
N ARG A 54 24.52 -33.71 -14.62
CA ARG A 54 25.47 -34.70 -14.15
C ARG A 54 25.33 -36.06 -14.85
N PRO A 55 24.18 -36.76 -14.78
CA PRO A 55 24.02 -38.03 -15.46
C PRO A 55 24.11 -37.94 -16.99
N VAL A 56 23.65 -36.83 -17.58
CA VAL A 56 23.72 -36.59 -19.03
C VAL A 56 25.19 -36.48 -19.49
N VAL A 57 25.99 -35.65 -18.81
CA VAL A 57 27.42 -35.49 -19.15
C VAL A 57 28.20 -36.79 -18.90
N ASN A 58 27.91 -37.51 -17.80
CA ASN A 58 28.57 -38.78 -17.51
C ASN A 58 28.20 -39.87 -18.54
N SER A 59 26.96 -39.90 -19.05
CA SER A 59 26.54 -40.80 -20.11
C SER A 59 27.26 -40.53 -21.44
N LEU A 60 27.49 -39.22 -21.74
CA LEU A 60 28.25 -38.81 -22.89
C LEU A 60 29.72 -39.26 -22.77
N ALA A 61 30.34 -39.05 -21.59
CA ALA A 61 31.73 -39.45 -21.34
C ALA A 61 31.91 -40.98 -21.40
N ALA A 62 30.87 -41.75 -21.01
CA ALA A 62 30.87 -43.22 -21.10
C ALA A 62 30.53 -43.77 -22.51
N GLY A 63 30.17 -42.90 -23.48
CA GLY A 63 29.82 -43.33 -24.84
C GLY A 63 28.48 -44.06 -24.96
N SER A 64 27.60 -44.00 -23.94
CA SER A 64 26.35 -44.75 -23.90
C SER A 64 25.18 -43.93 -24.44
N LEU A 65 24.81 -44.17 -25.71
CA LEU A 65 23.77 -43.41 -26.41
C LEU A 65 22.38 -43.59 -25.77
N ASN A 66 22.03 -44.83 -25.33
CA ASN A 66 20.72 -45.10 -24.73
C ASN A 66 20.51 -44.37 -23.41
N THR A 67 21.51 -44.36 -22.53
CA THR A 67 21.47 -43.60 -21.26
C THR A 67 21.48 -42.10 -21.45
N LEU A 68 22.18 -41.64 -22.49
CA LEU A 68 22.18 -40.22 -22.88
C LEU A 68 20.77 -39.77 -23.30
N VAL A 69 20.14 -40.50 -24.24
CA VAL A 69 18.79 -40.19 -24.74
C VAL A 69 17.78 -40.22 -23.60
N LEU A 70 17.84 -41.23 -22.74
CA LEU A 70 16.98 -41.32 -21.57
C LEU A 70 17.20 -40.14 -20.61
N GLY A 71 18.45 -39.77 -20.32
CA GLY A 71 18.80 -38.63 -19.48
C GLY A 71 18.26 -37.33 -20.02
N VAL A 72 18.37 -37.10 -21.33
CA VAL A 72 17.83 -35.90 -22.00
C VAL A 72 16.29 -35.91 -21.94
N ALA A 73 15.64 -37.06 -22.20
CA ALA A 73 14.18 -37.16 -22.14
C ALA A 73 13.64 -36.90 -20.74
N VAL A 74 14.28 -37.43 -19.69
CA VAL A 74 13.92 -37.19 -18.29
C VAL A 74 14.11 -35.70 -17.94
N THR A 75 15.21 -35.09 -18.36
CA THR A 75 15.49 -33.67 -18.15
C THR A 75 14.42 -32.79 -18.81
N ALA A 76 14.04 -33.13 -20.06
CA ALA A 76 12.97 -32.43 -20.77
C ALA A 76 11.62 -32.56 -20.06
N ALA A 77 11.30 -33.74 -19.54
CA ALA A 77 10.08 -33.99 -18.77
C ALA A 77 10.05 -33.15 -17.46
N ILE A 78 11.17 -33.09 -16.73
CA ILE A 78 11.32 -32.28 -15.50
C ILE A 78 11.10 -30.79 -15.80
N TYR A 79 11.79 -30.27 -16.82
CA TYR A 79 11.59 -28.85 -17.21
C TYR A 79 10.18 -28.60 -17.74
N GLY A 80 9.60 -29.54 -18.50
CA GLY A 80 8.21 -29.46 -18.95
C GLY A 80 7.21 -29.35 -17.79
N ALA A 81 7.37 -30.20 -16.77
CA ALA A 81 6.58 -30.10 -15.55
C ALA A 81 6.80 -28.78 -14.81
N GLY A 82 8.04 -28.28 -14.76
CA GLY A 82 8.38 -26.98 -14.20
C GLY A 82 7.70 -25.81 -14.90
N VAL A 83 7.68 -25.82 -16.24
CA VAL A 83 7.02 -24.80 -17.07
C VAL A 83 5.49 -24.86 -16.88
N LEU A 84 4.89 -26.04 -16.88
CA LEU A 84 3.45 -26.19 -16.63
C LEU A 84 3.07 -25.69 -15.24
N SER A 85 3.90 -25.99 -14.23
CA SER A 85 3.72 -25.48 -12.87
C SER A 85 3.86 -23.97 -12.82
N ALA A 86 4.80 -23.37 -13.57
CA ALA A 86 5.01 -21.93 -13.67
C ALA A 86 3.80 -21.22 -14.30
N LEU A 87 3.28 -21.74 -15.39
CA LEU A 87 2.05 -21.26 -16.02
C LEU A 87 0.86 -21.37 -15.06
N GLY A 88 0.75 -22.51 -14.36
CA GLY A 88 -0.32 -22.74 -13.40
C GLY A 88 -0.31 -21.75 -12.24
N TYR A 89 0.83 -21.58 -11.55
CA TYR A 89 0.89 -20.66 -10.41
C TYR A 89 0.70 -19.21 -10.84
N THR A 90 1.21 -18.79 -12.00
CA THR A 90 1.03 -17.42 -12.49
C THR A 90 -0.45 -17.10 -12.71
N GLN A 91 -1.19 -17.99 -13.36
CA GLN A 91 -2.62 -17.80 -13.61
C GLN A 91 -3.46 -17.82 -12.32
N ILE A 92 -3.15 -18.75 -11.40
CA ILE A 92 -3.84 -18.84 -10.12
C ILE A 92 -3.52 -17.62 -9.25
N MET A 93 -2.26 -17.15 -9.26
CA MET A 93 -1.83 -15.99 -8.49
C MET A 93 -2.58 -14.71 -8.88
N VAL A 94 -2.71 -14.45 -10.19
CA VAL A 94 -3.50 -13.30 -10.68
C VAL A 94 -4.94 -13.38 -10.17
N LYS A 95 -5.58 -14.56 -10.27
CA LYS A 95 -6.95 -14.76 -9.78
C LYS A 95 -7.04 -14.56 -8.25
N ALA A 96 -6.08 -15.09 -7.50
CA ALA A 96 -6.04 -14.97 -6.04
C ALA A 96 -5.83 -13.51 -5.60
N ALA A 97 -4.87 -12.81 -6.22
CA ALA A 97 -4.61 -11.40 -5.94
C ALA A 97 -5.85 -10.54 -6.23
N GLN A 98 -6.49 -10.71 -7.40
CA GLN A 98 -7.68 -9.93 -7.76
C GLN A 98 -8.87 -10.17 -6.80
N LYS A 99 -9.03 -11.37 -6.26
CA LYS A 99 -10.05 -11.63 -5.23
C LYS A 99 -9.75 -10.89 -3.92
N VAL A 100 -8.49 -10.91 -3.47
CA VAL A 100 -8.07 -10.16 -2.27
C VAL A 100 -8.30 -8.66 -2.46
N LEU A 101 -7.92 -8.11 -3.62
CA LEU A 101 -8.10 -6.69 -3.93
C LEU A 101 -9.58 -6.30 -4.01
N TYR A 102 -10.42 -7.16 -4.59
CA TYR A 102 -11.86 -6.98 -4.60
C TYR A 102 -12.42 -6.88 -3.17
N ASP A 103 -12.00 -7.80 -2.29
CA ASP A 103 -12.44 -7.79 -0.89
C ASP A 103 -11.97 -6.51 -0.17
N ILE A 104 -10.70 -6.10 -0.35
CA ILE A 104 -10.16 -4.87 0.27
C ILE A 104 -10.94 -3.64 -0.24
N ARG A 105 -11.13 -3.49 -1.57
CA ARG A 105 -11.86 -2.35 -2.14
C ARG A 105 -13.30 -2.32 -1.69
N ARG A 106 -13.98 -3.46 -1.64
CA ARG A 106 -15.36 -3.58 -1.17
C ARG A 106 -15.47 -3.17 0.30
N ASP A 107 -14.61 -3.75 1.15
CA ASP A 107 -14.65 -3.49 2.59
C ASP A 107 -14.28 -2.02 2.87
N LEU A 108 -13.29 -1.47 2.15
CA LEU A 108 -12.90 -0.05 2.24
C LEU A 108 -14.04 0.87 1.81
N PHE A 109 -14.68 0.60 0.68
CA PHE A 109 -15.77 1.44 0.19
C PHE A 109 -16.96 1.40 1.14
N ALA A 110 -17.35 0.20 1.60
CA ALA A 110 -18.44 0.05 2.56
C ALA A 110 -18.14 0.78 3.87
N HIS A 111 -16.90 0.69 4.36
CA HIS A 111 -16.51 1.34 5.61
C HIS A 111 -16.46 2.88 5.49
N ILE A 112 -15.91 3.40 4.39
CA ILE A 112 -15.86 4.86 4.16
C ILE A 112 -17.28 5.48 4.16
N GLN A 113 -18.30 4.76 3.69
CA GLN A 113 -19.69 5.25 3.73
C GLN A 113 -20.24 5.38 5.17
N THR A 114 -19.61 4.73 6.14
CA THR A 114 -20.02 4.80 7.55
C THR A 114 -19.25 5.85 8.35
N LEU A 115 -18.23 6.48 7.76
CA LEU A 115 -17.39 7.44 8.46
C LEU A 115 -18.10 8.81 8.67
N PRO A 116 -17.81 9.50 9.78
CA PRO A 116 -18.36 10.83 10.05
C PRO A 116 -17.83 11.87 9.05
N LEU A 117 -18.61 12.92 8.79
CA LEU A 117 -18.26 14.00 7.86
C LEU A 117 -16.90 14.64 8.20
N ARG A 118 -16.53 14.68 9.48
CA ARG A 118 -15.23 15.17 9.95
C ARG A 118 -14.04 14.48 9.26
N PHE A 119 -14.15 13.20 8.93
CA PHE A 119 -13.10 12.48 8.19
C PHE A 119 -12.87 13.11 6.82
N PHE A 120 -13.93 13.42 6.08
CA PHE A 120 -13.85 14.01 4.74
C PHE A 120 -13.40 15.47 4.75
N ASP A 121 -13.74 16.22 5.80
CA ASP A 121 -13.32 17.62 5.95
C ASP A 121 -11.84 17.74 6.32
N THR A 122 -11.27 16.73 7.00
CA THR A 122 -9.86 16.73 7.40
C THR A 122 -8.93 16.08 6.37
N GLN A 123 -9.46 15.26 5.47
CA GLN A 123 -8.70 14.57 4.43
C GLN A 123 -8.85 15.29 3.07
N ARG A 124 -7.77 15.31 2.29
CA ARG A 124 -7.85 15.80 0.92
C ARG A 124 -8.53 14.76 0.04
N HIS A 125 -9.41 15.16 -0.86
CA HIS A 125 -10.07 14.26 -1.81
C HIS A 125 -9.07 13.37 -2.58
N GLY A 126 -7.90 13.92 -2.98
CA GLY A 126 -6.84 13.17 -3.63
C GLY A 126 -6.23 12.06 -2.76
N ASP A 127 -6.14 12.28 -1.44
CA ASP A 127 -5.62 11.28 -0.51
C ASP A 127 -6.62 10.13 -0.36
N VAL A 128 -7.92 10.43 -0.25
CA VAL A 128 -8.99 9.42 -0.20
C VAL A 128 -9.03 8.59 -1.48
N MET A 129 -8.91 9.25 -2.65
CA MET A 129 -8.83 8.54 -3.94
C MET A 129 -7.57 7.67 -4.05
N SER A 130 -6.45 8.11 -3.46
CA SER A 130 -5.19 7.35 -3.46
C SER A 130 -5.31 6.01 -2.73
N TYR A 131 -6.15 5.89 -1.70
CA TYR A 131 -6.41 4.61 -1.03
C TYR A 131 -7.00 3.57 -1.97
N PHE A 132 -7.92 3.96 -2.88
CA PHE A 132 -8.56 3.05 -3.85
C PHE A 132 -7.70 2.74 -5.07
N THR A 133 -6.78 3.62 -5.42
CA THR A 133 -5.94 3.52 -6.61
C THR A 133 -4.51 3.12 -6.23
N ASN A 134 -3.64 4.07 -5.94
CA ASN A 134 -2.21 3.84 -5.76
C ASN A 134 -1.87 2.82 -4.66
N ASP A 135 -2.55 2.90 -3.50
CA ASP A 135 -2.23 2.04 -2.37
C ASP A 135 -2.69 0.60 -2.62
N VAL A 136 -3.92 0.43 -3.13
CA VAL A 136 -4.44 -0.90 -3.50
C VAL A 136 -3.67 -1.48 -4.69
N ASP A 137 -3.27 -0.67 -5.68
CA ASP A 137 -2.46 -1.14 -6.80
C ASP A 137 -1.06 -1.58 -6.36
N THR A 138 -0.45 -0.89 -5.39
CA THR A 138 0.83 -1.30 -4.79
C THR A 138 0.71 -2.65 -4.06
N ILE A 139 -0.40 -2.88 -3.35
CA ILE A 139 -0.72 -4.19 -2.76
C ILE A 139 -0.88 -5.25 -3.84
N SER A 140 -1.58 -4.93 -4.95
CA SER A 140 -1.74 -5.82 -6.11
C SER A 140 -0.42 -6.29 -6.67
N GLU A 141 0.46 -5.33 -6.93
CA GLU A 141 1.80 -5.59 -7.49
C GLU A 141 2.64 -6.45 -6.56
N ALA A 142 2.60 -6.17 -5.24
CA ALA A 142 3.30 -6.98 -4.25
C ALA A 142 2.78 -8.42 -4.20
N LEU A 143 1.47 -8.61 -4.20
CA LEU A 143 0.88 -9.93 -4.22
C LEU A 143 1.26 -10.70 -5.49
N ASN A 144 1.08 -10.09 -6.65
CA ASN A 144 1.35 -10.76 -7.93
C ASN A 144 2.82 -11.13 -8.14
N ASN A 145 3.74 -10.24 -7.78
CA ASN A 145 5.15 -10.39 -8.09
C ASN A 145 5.97 -10.90 -6.89
N SER A 146 5.76 -10.34 -5.69
CA SER A 146 6.66 -10.61 -4.57
C SER A 146 6.35 -11.93 -3.87
N PHE A 147 5.08 -12.33 -3.76
CA PHE A 147 4.70 -13.56 -3.03
C PHE A 147 5.33 -14.81 -3.65
N ALA A 148 5.10 -15.03 -4.95
CA ALA A 148 5.65 -16.17 -5.65
C ALA A 148 7.18 -16.12 -5.73
N MET A 149 7.75 -14.93 -6.02
CA MET A 149 9.17 -14.75 -6.17
C MET A 149 9.95 -14.94 -4.86
N LEU A 150 9.42 -14.54 -3.71
CA LEU A 150 10.06 -14.77 -2.41
C LEU A 150 10.11 -16.28 -2.08
N ILE A 151 9.02 -17.01 -2.31
CA ILE A 151 8.98 -18.46 -2.11
C ILE A 151 9.99 -19.14 -3.06
N GLN A 152 9.93 -18.80 -4.35
CA GLN A 152 10.82 -19.35 -5.37
C GLN A 152 12.28 -19.08 -5.05
N SER A 153 12.65 -17.83 -4.74
CA SER A 153 14.03 -17.45 -4.44
C SER A 153 14.54 -18.13 -3.16
N THR A 154 13.70 -18.29 -2.15
CA THR A 154 14.06 -19.00 -0.92
C THR A 154 14.38 -20.46 -1.21
N ILE A 155 13.52 -21.15 -1.95
CA ILE A 155 13.74 -22.54 -2.35
C ILE A 155 15.00 -22.66 -3.23
N GLN A 156 15.18 -21.71 -4.15
CA GLN A 156 16.33 -21.68 -5.04
C GLN A 156 17.65 -21.48 -4.27
N VAL A 157 17.71 -20.54 -3.32
CA VAL A 157 18.90 -20.31 -2.50
C VAL A 157 19.22 -21.55 -1.67
N VAL A 158 18.26 -22.02 -0.87
CA VAL A 158 18.47 -23.17 0.01
C VAL A 158 18.81 -24.43 -0.83
N GLY A 159 18.04 -24.66 -1.90
CA GLY A 159 18.25 -25.82 -2.77
C GLY A 159 19.59 -25.77 -3.51
N THR A 160 20.01 -24.62 -4.03
CA THR A 160 21.32 -24.47 -4.68
C THR A 160 22.46 -24.76 -3.73
N PHE A 161 22.46 -24.19 -2.52
CA PHE A 161 23.52 -24.47 -1.53
C PHE A 161 23.50 -25.94 -1.09
N THR A 162 22.34 -26.54 -0.93
CA THR A 162 22.22 -27.98 -0.63
C THR A 162 22.80 -28.82 -1.76
N MET A 163 22.48 -28.53 -3.02
CA MET A 163 23.01 -29.25 -4.18
C MET A 163 24.52 -29.06 -4.33
N LEU A 164 25.06 -27.87 -4.12
CA LEU A 164 26.50 -27.62 -4.10
C LEU A 164 27.20 -28.48 -3.04
N PHE A 165 26.65 -28.54 -1.83
CA PHE A 165 27.22 -29.34 -0.74
C PHE A 165 27.17 -30.86 -1.04
N LEU A 166 26.04 -31.35 -1.58
CA LEU A 166 25.88 -32.77 -1.95
C LEU A 166 26.77 -33.19 -3.11
N LEU A 167 27.00 -32.29 -4.09
CA LEU A 167 27.87 -32.60 -5.22
C LEU A 167 29.34 -32.60 -4.83
N ASN A 168 29.82 -31.61 -4.08
CA ASN A 168 31.19 -31.57 -3.58
C ASN A 168 31.33 -30.57 -2.46
N TRP A 169 31.44 -31.03 -1.20
CA TRP A 169 31.55 -30.18 -0.03
C TRP A 169 32.86 -29.36 0.03
N GLN A 170 33.96 -29.87 -0.53
CA GLN A 170 35.25 -29.20 -0.55
C GLN A 170 35.26 -27.97 -1.45
N LEU A 171 34.69 -28.09 -2.65
CA LEU A 171 34.48 -26.94 -3.55
C LEU A 171 33.49 -25.95 -2.96
N THR A 172 32.50 -26.42 -2.19
CA THR A 172 31.51 -25.54 -1.55
C THR A 172 32.13 -24.63 -0.50
N LEU A 173 33.20 -25.06 0.20
CA LEU A 173 33.96 -24.16 1.08
C LEU A 173 34.62 -23.03 0.32
N VAL A 174 35.18 -23.30 -0.87
CA VAL A 174 35.76 -22.25 -1.72
C VAL A 174 34.66 -21.25 -2.14
N VAL A 175 33.52 -21.75 -2.61
CA VAL A 175 32.38 -20.92 -2.98
C VAL A 175 31.89 -20.08 -1.81
N ALA A 176 31.80 -20.66 -0.60
CA ALA A 176 31.38 -19.94 0.60
C ALA A 176 32.31 -18.77 0.94
N VAL A 177 33.62 -18.94 0.78
CA VAL A 177 34.61 -17.84 0.98
C VAL A 177 34.31 -16.69 0.01
N PHE A 178 34.05 -16.97 -1.28
CA PHE A 178 33.73 -15.93 -2.24
C PHE A 178 32.39 -15.23 -1.95
N TYR A 179 31.38 -15.95 -1.44
CA TYR A 179 30.13 -15.34 -1.00
C TYR A 179 30.33 -14.43 0.21
N VAL A 180 31.18 -14.81 1.15
CA VAL A 180 31.57 -13.92 2.27
C VAL A 180 32.26 -12.66 1.76
N LEU A 181 33.20 -12.79 0.82
CA LEU A 181 33.86 -11.64 0.18
C LEU A 181 32.86 -10.72 -0.54
N MET A 182 31.93 -11.29 -1.30
CA MET A 182 30.85 -10.53 -1.94
C MET A 182 30.00 -9.79 -0.91
N PHE A 183 29.60 -10.46 0.16
CA PHE A 183 28.80 -9.84 1.23
C PHE A 183 29.54 -8.68 1.90
N LEU A 184 30.81 -8.85 2.22
CA LEU A 184 31.66 -7.80 2.81
C LEU A 184 31.78 -6.60 1.86
N TYR A 185 31.99 -6.84 0.57
CA TYR A 185 32.04 -5.78 -0.43
C TYR A 185 30.70 -5.04 -0.58
N VAL A 186 29.60 -5.76 -0.70
CA VAL A 186 28.24 -5.17 -0.79
C VAL A 186 27.92 -4.36 0.46
N ARG A 187 28.26 -4.88 1.65
CA ARG A 187 28.09 -4.16 2.92
C ARG A 187 28.92 -2.87 2.97
N PHE A 188 30.18 -2.92 2.53
CA PHE A 188 31.07 -1.76 2.48
C PHE A 188 30.53 -0.70 1.49
N SER A 189 30.31 -1.10 0.23
CA SER A 189 29.83 -0.20 -0.83
C SER A 189 28.45 0.37 -0.51
N GLY A 190 27.53 -0.46 0.01
CA GLY A 190 26.19 -0.05 0.41
C GLY A 190 26.17 0.97 1.55
N ARG A 191 27.06 0.82 2.55
CA ARG A 191 27.19 1.82 3.63
C ARG A 191 27.68 3.16 3.09
N ARG A 192 28.66 3.15 2.19
CA ARG A 192 29.19 4.36 1.56
C ARG A 192 28.14 5.01 0.66
N SER A 193 27.51 4.24 -0.18
CA SER A 193 26.40 4.71 -1.05
C SER A 193 25.30 5.37 -0.24
N LYS A 194 24.81 4.72 0.83
CA LYS A 194 23.78 5.27 1.71
C LYS A 194 24.17 6.61 2.34
N ALA A 195 25.43 6.76 2.77
CA ALA A 195 25.94 8.01 3.34
C ALA A 195 25.93 9.15 2.31
N TYR A 196 26.37 8.85 1.07
CA TYR A 196 26.36 9.83 -0.01
C TYR A 196 24.94 10.14 -0.50
N TYR A 197 24.00 9.17 -0.56
CA TYR A 197 22.60 9.42 -0.88
C TYR A 197 21.95 10.35 0.14
N LYS A 198 22.24 10.15 1.44
CA LYS A 198 21.76 11.07 2.47
C LYS A 198 22.30 12.48 2.23
N LYS A 199 23.61 12.62 2.00
CA LYS A 199 24.24 13.92 1.71
C LYS A 199 23.69 14.56 0.45
N GLN A 200 23.42 13.76 -0.60
CA GLN A 200 22.76 14.23 -1.83
C GLN A 200 21.37 14.78 -1.53
N GLN A 201 20.58 14.09 -0.69
CA GLN A 201 19.24 14.55 -0.32
C GLN A 201 19.28 15.84 0.50
N ASP A 202 20.24 15.95 1.43
CA ASP A 202 20.42 17.16 2.22
C ASP A 202 20.81 18.34 1.32
N CYS A 203 21.80 18.19 0.41
CA CYS A 203 22.17 19.20 -0.57
C CYS A 203 21.06 19.57 -1.55
N LEU A 204 20.20 18.60 -1.94
CA LEU A 204 19.05 18.86 -2.77
C LEU A 204 18.03 19.73 -2.04
N GLY A 205 17.73 19.42 -0.78
CA GLY A 205 16.83 20.24 0.04
C GLY A 205 17.34 21.67 0.24
N GLU A 206 18.66 21.84 0.45
CA GLU A 206 19.26 23.18 0.53
C GLU A 206 19.19 23.95 -0.79
N LEU A 207 19.37 23.27 -1.92
CA LEU A 207 19.27 23.89 -3.24
C LEU A 207 17.82 24.25 -3.58
N ASP A 208 16.86 23.36 -3.29
CA ASP A 208 15.43 23.60 -3.54
C ASP A 208 14.93 24.77 -2.70
N GLY A 209 15.28 24.83 -1.40
CA GLY A 209 14.95 25.97 -0.53
C GLY A 209 15.52 27.29 -1.04
N TYR A 210 16.79 27.26 -1.51
CA TYR A 210 17.39 28.45 -2.09
C TYR A 210 16.70 28.89 -3.39
N ILE A 211 16.33 27.95 -4.26
CA ILE A 211 15.56 28.26 -5.49
C ILE A 211 14.21 28.87 -5.13
N GLU A 212 13.49 28.31 -4.17
CA GLU A 212 12.18 28.80 -3.73
C GLU A 212 12.30 30.24 -3.20
N GLU A 213 13.31 30.50 -2.34
CA GLU A 213 13.58 31.83 -1.80
C GLU A 213 13.89 32.85 -2.92
N MET A 214 14.79 32.51 -3.86
CA MET A 214 15.14 33.40 -4.96
C MET A 214 13.97 33.66 -5.92
N MET A 215 13.15 32.64 -6.19
CA MET A 215 11.96 32.80 -7.05
C MET A 215 10.90 33.65 -6.36
N ALA A 216 10.65 33.45 -5.08
CA ALA A 216 9.72 34.29 -4.30
C ALA A 216 10.23 35.76 -4.18
N GLY A 217 11.54 35.91 -3.98
CA GLY A 217 12.21 37.20 -3.84
C GLY A 217 12.69 37.84 -5.16
N GLN A 218 12.30 37.34 -6.33
CA GLN A 218 12.87 37.78 -7.63
C GLN A 218 12.79 39.29 -7.88
N LYS A 219 11.73 39.95 -7.41
CA LYS A 219 11.59 41.40 -7.51
C LYS A 219 12.69 42.11 -6.72
N VAL A 220 13.04 41.62 -5.53
CA VAL A 220 14.09 42.16 -4.67
C VAL A 220 15.45 42.01 -5.33
N VAL A 221 15.75 40.79 -5.82
CA VAL A 221 16.98 40.47 -6.56
C VAL A 221 17.19 41.47 -7.71
N LYS A 222 16.12 41.76 -8.49
CA LYS A 222 16.15 42.70 -9.62
C LYS A 222 16.38 44.14 -9.21
N VAL A 223 15.68 44.60 -8.17
CA VAL A 223 15.78 46.01 -7.71
C VAL A 223 17.18 46.30 -7.17
N PHE A 224 17.83 45.33 -6.52
CA PHE A 224 19.17 45.49 -5.96
C PHE A 224 20.30 45.03 -6.88
N ASN A 225 20.01 44.60 -8.13
CA ASN A 225 20.97 44.06 -9.09
C ASN A 225 21.87 42.93 -8.50
N HIS A 226 21.22 42.02 -7.74
CA HIS A 226 21.91 40.98 -6.96
C HIS A 226 21.97 39.62 -7.71
N GLU A 227 21.78 39.61 -9.04
CA GLU A 227 21.71 38.40 -9.87
C GLU A 227 23.02 37.60 -9.87
N GLU A 228 24.17 38.29 -9.98
CA GLU A 228 25.46 37.62 -10.04
C GLU A 228 25.79 36.92 -8.72
N GLU A 229 25.49 37.57 -7.57
CA GLU A 229 25.70 36.98 -6.26
C GLU A 229 24.78 35.76 -6.05
N SER A 230 23.50 35.91 -6.44
CA SER A 230 22.55 34.80 -6.39
C SER A 230 22.99 33.64 -7.27
N LEU A 231 23.54 33.93 -8.45
CA LEU A 231 24.06 32.88 -9.35
C LEU A 231 25.32 32.20 -8.79
N ARG A 232 26.19 32.96 -8.09
CA ARG A 232 27.38 32.41 -7.44
C ARG A 232 26.97 31.43 -6.32
N ALA A 233 26.06 31.84 -5.45
CA ALA A 233 25.52 30.99 -4.38
C ALA A 233 24.82 29.74 -4.91
N PHE A 234 24.05 29.88 -5.98
CA PHE A 234 23.43 28.74 -6.66
C PHE A 234 24.47 27.74 -7.19
N ARG A 235 25.52 28.24 -7.86
CA ARG A 235 26.59 27.38 -8.39
C ARG A 235 27.30 26.60 -7.30
N GLU A 236 27.55 27.21 -6.14
CA GLU A 236 28.20 26.54 -5.01
C GLU A 236 27.32 25.41 -4.46
N LYS A 237 26.04 25.65 -4.23
CA LYS A 237 25.08 24.64 -3.77
C LYS A 237 24.90 23.52 -4.79
N ASN A 238 24.79 23.87 -6.08
CA ASN A 238 24.66 22.90 -7.15
C ASN A 238 25.91 22.02 -7.32
N GLU A 239 27.11 22.60 -7.12
CA GLU A 239 28.36 21.86 -7.12
C GLU A 239 28.47 20.89 -5.93
N ALA A 240 27.98 21.27 -4.76
CA ALA A 240 27.90 20.39 -3.60
C ALA A 240 26.95 19.20 -3.88
N LEU A 241 25.77 19.48 -4.49
CA LEU A 241 24.83 18.45 -4.92
C LEU A 241 25.46 17.52 -5.95
N ARG A 242 26.14 18.06 -6.97
CA ARG A 242 26.84 17.28 -8.00
C ARG A 242 27.86 16.32 -7.39
N LYS A 243 28.71 16.80 -6.45
CA LYS A 243 29.72 15.96 -5.78
C LYS A 243 29.08 14.85 -4.94
N ALA A 244 28.03 15.18 -4.19
CA ALA A 244 27.30 14.19 -3.40
C ALA A 244 26.61 13.15 -4.27
N GLY A 245 25.95 13.59 -5.36
CA GLY A 245 25.28 12.72 -6.32
C GLY A 245 26.27 11.80 -7.06
N THR A 246 27.41 12.34 -7.51
CA THR A 246 28.48 11.54 -8.14
C THR A 246 28.97 10.46 -7.18
N GLY A 247 29.22 10.79 -5.90
CA GLY A 247 29.62 9.81 -4.91
C GLY A 247 28.56 8.73 -4.67
N ALA A 248 27.30 9.13 -4.54
CA ALA A 248 26.18 8.21 -4.33
C ALA A 248 26.07 7.19 -5.49
N GLN A 249 26.06 7.71 -6.72
CA GLN A 249 25.91 6.89 -7.93
C GLN A 249 27.15 6.03 -8.22
N SER A 250 28.35 6.53 -7.99
CA SER A 250 29.58 5.76 -8.20
C SER A 250 29.63 4.52 -7.33
N TYR A 251 29.33 4.65 -6.02
CA TYR A 251 29.29 3.48 -5.11
C TYR A 251 28.14 2.54 -5.44
N ALA A 252 26.97 3.06 -5.85
CA ALA A 252 25.84 2.22 -6.25
C ALA A 252 26.13 1.48 -7.56
N ALA A 253 26.62 2.18 -8.58
CA ALA A 253 26.85 1.63 -9.91
C ALA A 253 27.98 0.59 -9.95
N THR A 254 29.00 0.71 -9.08
CA THR A 254 30.09 -0.26 -9.01
C THR A 254 29.71 -1.57 -8.30
N MET A 255 28.60 -1.62 -7.57
CA MET A 255 28.19 -2.84 -6.84
C MET A 255 27.97 -4.03 -7.78
N ILE A 256 27.17 -3.85 -8.84
CA ILE A 256 26.83 -4.95 -9.76
C ILE A 256 28.09 -5.45 -10.51
N PRO A 257 28.90 -4.60 -11.18
CA PRO A 257 30.10 -5.04 -11.86
C PRO A 257 31.09 -5.75 -10.94
N ALA A 258 31.28 -5.27 -9.72
CA ALA A 258 32.20 -5.90 -8.76
C ALA A 258 31.70 -7.29 -8.33
N VAL A 259 30.42 -7.44 -7.98
CA VAL A 259 29.84 -8.74 -7.64
C VAL A 259 29.95 -9.73 -8.81
N VAL A 260 29.69 -9.26 -10.03
CA VAL A 260 29.84 -10.08 -11.25
C VAL A 260 31.31 -10.49 -11.43
N SER A 261 32.26 -9.56 -11.28
CA SER A 261 33.69 -9.87 -11.40
C SER A 261 34.16 -10.89 -10.37
N ILE A 262 33.76 -10.73 -9.10
CA ILE A 262 34.06 -11.71 -8.05
C ILE A 262 33.45 -13.06 -8.38
N SER A 263 32.23 -13.08 -8.93
CA SER A 263 31.56 -14.32 -9.37
C SER A 263 32.30 -15.02 -10.50
N TYR A 264 32.86 -14.28 -11.49
CA TYR A 264 33.67 -14.87 -12.54
C TYR A 264 34.99 -15.45 -12.01
N VAL A 265 35.66 -14.74 -11.09
CA VAL A 265 36.88 -15.26 -10.44
C VAL A 265 36.56 -16.54 -9.66
N ASN A 266 35.46 -16.53 -8.88
CA ASN A 266 35.00 -17.74 -8.18
C ASN A 266 34.75 -18.89 -9.16
N TYR A 267 34.01 -18.63 -10.24
CA TYR A 267 33.72 -19.65 -11.27
C TYR A 267 34.99 -20.23 -11.88
N ALA A 268 35.95 -19.37 -12.26
CA ALA A 268 37.23 -19.81 -12.84
C ALA A 268 38.04 -20.67 -11.85
N LEU A 269 38.11 -20.23 -10.58
CA LEU A 269 38.83 -20.96 -9.56
C LEU A 269 38.20 -22.32 -9.27
N VAL A 270 36.87 -22.38 -9.17
CA VAL A 270 36.12 -23.63 -9.00
C VAL A 270 36.29 -24.54 -10.20
N ALA A 271 36.33 -24.01 -11.44
CA ALA A 271 36.56 -24.80 -12.64
C ALA A 271 37.96 -25.43 -12.65
N VAL A 272 39.00 -24.66 -12.26
CA VAL A 272 40.40 -25.18 -12.18
C VAL A 272 40.51 -26.23 -11.07
N LEU A 273 40.08 -25.91 -9.85
CA LEU A 273 40.18 -26.83 -8.72
C LEU A 273 39.34 -28.09 -8.95
N GLY A 274 38.12 -27.93 -9.44
CA GLY A 274 37.24 -29.04 -9.77
C GLY A 274 37.79 -29.90 -10.91
N GLY A 275 38.43 -29.28 -11.92
CA GLY A 275 39.13 -30.02 -12.99
C GLY A 275 40.33 -30.84 -12.47
N ILE A 276 41.13 -30.27 -11.56
CA ILE A 276 42.20 -31.03 -10.91
C ILE A 276 41.65 -32.18 -10.08
N MET A 277 40.56 -31.98 -9.36
CA MET A 277 39.89 -33.01 -8.58
C MET A 277 39.32 -34.12 -9.49
N ALA A 278 38.76 -33.76 -10.64
CA ALA A 278 38.27 -34.74 -11.62
C ALA A 278 39.39 -35.57 -12.22
N LEU A 279 40.55 -34.96 -12.54
CA LEU A 279 41.75 -35.69 -13.01
C LEU A 279 42.32 -36.64 -11.96
N LYS A 280 42.18 -36.30 -10.67
CA LYS A 280 42.57 -37.18 -9.56
C LYS A 280 41.50 -38.23 -9.19
N GLY A 281 40.38 -38.30 -9.89
CA GLY A 281 39.27 -39.25 -9.60
C GLY A 281 38.49 -38.92 -8.33
N MET A 282 38.67 -37.71 -7.75
CA MET A 282 37.93 -37.28 -6.55
C MET A 282 36.50 -36.77 -6.86
N THR A 283 36.21 -36.44 -8.12
CA THR A 283 34.87 -36.08 -8.61
C THR A 283 34.71 -36.54 -10.05
N ASP A 284 33.49 -36.68 -10.52
CA ASP A 284 33.19 -36.99 -11.92
C ASP A 284 32.97 -35.72 -12.74
N VAL A 285 33.17 -35.80 -14.08
CA VAL A 285 33.06 -34.65 -15.00
C VAL A 285 31.63 -34.08 -15.01
N GLY A 286 30.61 -34.95 -14.91
CA GLY A 286 29.22 -34.54 -14.87
C GLY A 286 28.88 -33.78 -13.57
N SER A 287 29.43 -34.24 -12.43
CA SER A 287 29.30 -33.48 -11.18
C SER A 287 29.92 -32.08 -11.27
N LEU A 288 31.11 -31.98 -11.85
CA LEU A 288 31.76 -30.68 -12.07
C LEU A 288 30.92 -29.79 -12.99
N ALA A 289 30.38 -30.32 -14.08
CA ALA A 289 29.54 -29.59 -15.00
C ALA A 289 28.28 -29.02 -14.31
N SER A 290 27.54 -29.87 -13.57
CA SER A 290 26.37 -29.43 -12.79
C SER A 290 26.78 -28.40 -11.71
N TYR A 291 27.89 -28.63 -11.04
CA TYR A 291 28.42 -27.76 -9.98
C TYR A 291 28.69 -26.35 -10.50
N LEU A 292 29.33 -26.21 -11.66
CA LEU A 292 29.62 -24.93 -12.29
C LEU A 292 28.35 -24.16 -12.66
N VAL A 293 27.30 -24.86 -13.13
CA VAL A 293 26.01 -24.24 -13.40
C VAL A 293 25.35 -23.74 -12.12
N PHE A 294 25.36 -24.52 -11.04
CA PHE A 294 24.84 -24.08 -9.74
C PHE A 294 25.59 -22.87 -9.18
N VAL A 295 26.92 -22.83 -9.26
CA VAL A 295 27.73 -21.67 -8.83
C VAL A 295 27.32 -20.40 -9.59
N ARG A 296 27.07 -20.52 -10.89
CA ARG A 296 26.63 -19.38 -11.72
C ARG A 296 25.23 -18.91 -11.37
N GLN A 297 24.33 -19.83 -11.05
CA GLN A 297 22.91 -19.52 -10.74
C GLN A 297 22.73 -18.97 -9.32
N ALA A 298 23.63 -19.23 -8.38
CA ALA A 298 23.43 -18.95 -6.95
C ALA A 298 23.31 -17.47 -6.58
N ALA A 299 23.87 -16.54 -7.38
CA ALA A 299 23.87 -15.11 -7.06
C ALA A 299 22.54 -14.41 -7.41
N MET A 300 21.84 -14.84 -8.46
CA MET A 300 20.61 -14.17 -8.92
C MET A 300 19.45 -14.19 -7.91
N PRO A 301 19.11 -15.35 -7.28
CA PRO A 301 18.00 -15.38 -6.32
C PRO A 301 18.19 -14.47 -5.11
N ILE A 302 19.44 -14.27 -4.66
CA ILE A 302 19.76 -13.37 -3.54
C ILE A 302 19.45 -11.91 -3.90
N ASN A 303 19.83 -11.50 -5.11
CA ASN A 303 19.50 -10.17 -5.62
C ASN A 303 18.00 -9.96 -5.77
N GLN A 304 17.29 -10.95 -6.29
CA GLN A 304 15.83 -10.92 -6.43
C GLN A 304 15.14 -10.79 -5.07
N MET A 305 15.55 -11.55 -4.05
CA MET A 305 15.03 -11.41 -2.69
C MET A 305 15.21 -10.00 -2.15
N THR A 306 16.37 -9.38 -2.36
CA THR A 306 16.64 -8.03 -1.89
C THR A 306 15.73 -7.00 -2.55
N GLN A 307 15.53 -7.08 -3.88
CA GLN A 307 14.64 -6.18 -4.61
C GLN A 307 13.19 -6.35 -4.17
N GLN A 308 12.72 -7.60 -4.05
CA GLN A 308 11.36 -7.88 -3.64
C GLN A 308 11.07 -7.50 -2.20
N SER A 309 12.06 -7.57 -1.30
CA SER A 309 11.91 -7.11 0.08
C SER A 309 11.65 -5.61 0.15
N ASN A 310 12.34 -4.80 -0.64
CA ASN A 310 12.10 -3.35 -0.70
C ASN A 310 10.72 -3.03 -1.26
N PHE A 311 10.31 -3.76 -2.30
CA PHE A 311 9.00 -3.61 -2.91
C PHE A 311 7.86 -4.00 -1.94
N LEU A 312 8.03 -5.11 -1.22
CA LEU A 312 7.08 -5.55 -0.20
C LEU A 312 6.94 -4.53 0.93
N LEU A 313 8.05 -3.90 1.37
CA LEU A 313 8.00 -2.85 2.39
C LEU A 313 7.20 -1.63 1.91
N ALA A 314 7.33 -1.24 0.65
CA ALA A 314 6.54 -0.16 0.07
C ALA A 314 5.04 -0.51 0.01
N ALA A 315 4.72 -1.75 -0.38
CA ALA A 315 3.35 -2.25 -0.42
C ALA A 315 2.71 -2.34 0.97
N LEU A 316 3.49 -2.75 1.99
CA LEU A 316 3.02 -2.76 3.37
C LEU A 316 2.75 -1.35 3.90
N ALA A 317 3.52 -0.33 3.48
CA ALA A 317 3.22 1.05 3.82
C ALA A 317 1.92 1.56 3.18
N GLY A 318 1.62 1.14 1.93
CA GLY A 318 0.32 1.39 1.29
C GLY A 318 -0.84 0.67 2.00
N ALA A 319 -0.63 -0.61 2.34
CA ALA A 319 -1.59 -1.41 3.07
C ALA A 319 -1.90 -0.83 4.46
N GLU A 320 -0.89 -0.34 5.19
CA GLU A 320 -1.08 0.32 6.48
C GLU A 320 -2.04 1.49 6.38
N ARG A 321 -1.86 2.37 5.39
CA ARG A 321 -2.77 3.51 5.19
C ARG A 321 -4.21 3.08 4.90
N VAL A 322 -4.39 2.05 4.09
CA VAL A 322 -5.73 1.48 3.80
C VAL A 322 -6.36 0.91 5.07
N PHE A 323 -5.58 0.18 5.87
CA PHE A 323 -6.08 -0.44 7.10
C PHE A 323 -6.30 0.59 8.22
N GLU A 324 -5.48 1.65 8.32
CA GLU A 324 -5.74 2.79 9.22
C GLU A 324 -7.11 3.43 8.94
N VAL A 325 -7.54 3.50 7.67
CA VAL A 325 -8.88 3.99 7.32
C VAL A 325 -9.96 2.98 7.72
N LEU A 326 -9.74 1.68 7.48
CA LEU A 326 -10.69 0.62 7.88
C LEU A 326 -10.89 0.51 9.39
N GLU A 327 -9.96 1.00 10.19
CA GLU A 327 -10.00 1.01 11.65
C GLU A 327 -10.57 2.29 12.24
N GLN A 328 -10.84 3.31 11.42
CA GLN A 328 -11.49 4.52 11.90
C GLN A 328 -12.88 4.18 12.46
N PRO A 329 -13.27 4.77 13.61
CA PRO A 329 -14.59 4.51 14.15
C PRO A 329 -15.68 5.05 13.22
N PRO A 330 -16.74 4.26 12.95
CA PRO A 330 -17.87 4.72 12.17
C PRO A 330 -18.61 5.84 12.90
N GLU A 331 -19.45 6.55 12.17
CA GLU A 331 -20.34 7.56 12.76
C GLU A 331 -21.24 6.90 13.81
N THR A 332 -21.17 7.37 15.06
CA THR A 332 -22.00 6.87 16.15
C THR A 332 -23.42 7.40 16.06
N ASP A 333 -24.42 6.56 16.26
CA ASP A 333 -25.82 6.93 16.33
C ASP A 333 -26.50 6.22 17.50
N GLU A 334 -26.72 6.95 18.58
CA GLU A 334 -27.38 6.46 19.80
C GLU A 334 -28.85 6.85 19.84
N GLY A 335 -29.37 7.49 18.78
CA GLY A 335 -30.76 7.92 18.69
C GLY A 335 -31.74 6.76 18.70
N GLN A 336 -32.87 6.94 19.39
CA GLN A 336 -33.92 5.93 19.52
C GLN A 336 -35.22 6.36 18.87
N VAL A 337 -35.39 7.67 18.59
CA VAL A 337 -36.60 8.22 17.96
C VAL A 337 -36.51 8.02 16.44
N GLU A 338 -37.56 7.48 15.84
CA GLU A 338 -37.62 7.16 14.41
C GLU A 338 -38.68 8.00 13.70
N LEU A 339 -38.43 8.34 12.44
CA LEU A 339 -39.38 8.97 11.55
C LEU A 339 -40.22 7.90 10.84
N VAL A 340 -41.54 7.94 11.04
CA VAL A 340 -42.48 6.98 10.48
C VAL A 340 -43.63 7.67 9.68
N ASN A 341 -44.13 6.99 8.65
CA ASN A 341 -45.35 7.43 7.99
C ASN A 341 -46.55 7.20 8.92
N VAL A 342 -47.53 8.14 8.89
CA VAL A 342 -48.70 8.03 9.71
C VAL A 342 -49.99 8.22 8.88
N LYS A 343 -51.05 7.51 9.31
CA LYS A 343 -52.44 7.78 8.91
C LYS A 343 -53.14 8.42 10.11
N GLU A 344 -54.03 9.35 9.82
CA GLU A 344 -54.87 10.01 10.82
C GLU A 344 -56.33 9.55 10.61
N GLU A 345 -56.86 8.80 11.54
CA GLU A 345 -58.22 8.33 11.55
C GLU A 345 -58.89 8.75 12.88
N GLY A 346 -59.97 9.53 12.78
CA GLY A 346 -60.68 9.97 13.96
C GLY A 346 -59.91 10.84 14.93
N GLY A 347 -58.90 11.59 14.46
CA GLY A 347 -58.02 12.43 15.32
C GLY A 347 -56.87 11.66 16.01
N THR A 348 -56.74 10.35 15.75
CA THR A 348 -55.64 9.53 16.29
C THR A 348 -54.65 9.21 15.18
N MET A 349 -53.36 9.48 15.41
CA MET A 349 -52.30 9.11 14.51
C MET A 349 -51.87 7.67 14.75
N THR A 350 -51.80 6.88 13.68
CA THR A 350 -51.27 5.51 13.71
C THR A 350 -50.15 5.35 12.69
N ALA A 351 -49.06 4.71 13.12
CA ALA A 351 -47.91 4.44 12.25
C ALA A 351 -48.32 3.43 11.15
N CYS A 352 -47.93 3.67 9.91
CA CYS A 352 -48.19 2.79 8.77
C CYS A 352 -46.95 2.61 7.90
N ALA A 353 -46.93 1.50 7.13
CA ALA A 353 -45.83 1.23 6.18
C ALA A 353 -46.02 1.95 4.83
N GLU A 354 -47.23 2.43 4.56
CA GLU A 354 -47.57 3.10 3.29
C GLU A 354 -46.99 4.53 3.26
N LYS A 355 -46.56 4.97 2.09
CA LYS A 355 -46.11 6.36 1.87
C LYS A 355 -47.35 7.28 1.82
N THR A 356 -47.65 7.90 2.95
CA THR A 356 -48.81 8.81 3.09
C THR A 356 -48.49 10.28 2.84
N GLY A 357 -47.20 10.63 2.78
CA GLY A 357 -46.75 12.03 2.75
C GLY A 357 -46.91 12.76 4.10
N ARG A 358 -47.41 12.10 5.12
CA ARG A 358 -47.51 12.60 6.50
C ARG A 358 -46.54 11.82 7.37
N TRP A 359 -45.79 12.52 8.23
CA TRP A 359 -44.71 11.95 9.03
C TRP A 359 -44.90 12.30 10.50
N ALA A 360 -44.46 11.40 11.36
CA ALA A 360 -44.40 11.62 12.80
C ALA A 360 -43.15 10.98 13.38
N TRP A 361 -42.70 11.51 14.50
CA TRP A 361 -41.64 10.98 15.35
C TRP A 361 -42.22 9.89 16.25
N ARG A 362 -41.74 8.67 16.11
CA ARG A 362 -42.05 7.56 17.01
C ARG A 362 -41.03 7.49 18.11
N ARG A 363 -41.46 7.73 19.34
CA ARG A 363 -40.62 7.63 20.53
C ARG A 363 -40.46 6.17 21.02
N PRO A 364 -39.47 5.85 21.88
CA PRO A 364 -39.31 4.50 22.43
C PRO A 364 -40.50 3.96 23.17
N ASP A 365 -41.33 4.83 23.78
CA ASP A 365 -42.55 4.49 24.47
C ASP A 365 -43.75 4.18 23.50
N GLY A 366 -43.50 4.26 22.20
CA GLY A 366 -44.51 4.06 21.17
C GLY A 366 -45.37 5.31 20.86
N SER A 367 -45.18 6.40 21.60
CA SER A 367 -45.94 7.66 21.35
C SER A 367 -45.49 8.29 20.01
N LEU A 368 -46.48 8.92 19.33
CA LEU A 368 -46.26 9.60 18.05
C LEU A 368 -46.37 11.12 18.25
N ALA A 369 -45.37 11.86 17.80
CA ALA A 369 -45.37 13.31 17.74
C ALA A 369 -45.34 13.74 16.25
N PRO A 370 -46.23 14.65 15.79
CA PRO A 370 -46.26 15.03 14.39
C PRO A 370 -44.99 15.79 14.00
N LEU A 371 -44.46 15.53 12.79
CA LEU A 371 -43.38 16.33 12.20
C LEU A 371 -43.93 17.71 11.81
N ARG A 372 -43.45 18.76 12.47
CA ARG A 372 -43.89 20.14 12.26
C ARG A 372 -42.80 21.05 11.72
N GLY A 373 -41.55 20.75 12.07
CA GLY A 373 -40.36 21.54 11.67
C GLY A 373 -40.03 22.69 12.64
N ASP A 374 -40.34 22.55 13.94
CA ASP A 374 -39.88 23.48 14.98
C ASP A 374 -38.41 23.17 15.35
N VAL A 375 -37.50 24.08 15.07
CA VAL A 375 -36.05 23.94 15.36
C VAL A 375 -35.62 24.96 16.39
N ARG A 376 -34.95 24.54 17.44
CA ARG A 376 -34.44 25.42 18.50
C ARG A 376 -33.03 25.12 18.89
N PHE A 377 -32.19 26.16 18.95
CA PHE A 377 -30.84 26.14 19.53
C PHE A 377 -30.91 26.79 20.91
N GLN A 378 -30.34 26.13 21.92
CA GLN A 378 -30.35 26.59 23.29
C GLN A 378 -28.91 26.68 23.79
N LYS A 379 -28.35 27.91 23.84
CA LYS A 379 -26.99 28.21 24.30
C LYS A 379 -25.92 27.27 23.69
N VAL A 380 -25.97 27.10 22.38
CA VAL A 380 -25.10 26.14 21.67
C VAL A 380 -23.69 26.68 21.55
N ASP A 381 -22.73 25.90 22.02
CA ASP A 381 -21.30 26.09 21.81
C ASP A 381 -20.78 25.02 20.85
N PHE A 382 -19.99 25.46 19.85
CA PHE A 382 -19.41 24.55 18.87
C PHE A 382 -18.16 25.12 18.21
N GLY A 383 -17.18 24.23 17.93
CA GLY A 383 -16.01 24.48 17.10
C GLY A 383 -15.53 23.20 16.42
N TYR A 384 -15.02 23.30 15.19
CA TYR A 384 -14.48 22.13 14.46
C TYR A 384 -13.16 21.62 15.07
N GLU A 385 -12.36 22.52 15.67
CA GLU A 385 -11.11 22.22 16.34
C GLU A 385 -11.20 22.57 17.82
N ALA A 386 -10.50 21.80 18.66
CA ALA A 386 -10.43 22.06 20.08
C ALA A 386 -9.78 23.44 20.34
N GLY A 387 -10.45 24.28 21.12
CA GLY A 387 -9.96 25.61 21.46
C GLY A 387 -10.27 26.71 20.44
N GLN A 388 -10.95 26.40 19.34
CA GLN A 388 -11.39 27.39 18.34
C GLN A 388 -12.92 27.40 18.22
N PRO A 389 -13.65 28.03 19.17
CA PRO A 389 -15.10 28.07 19.15
C PRO A 389 -15.61 29.00 18.03
N ILE A 390 -16.48 28.46 17.17
CA ILE A 390 -17.17 29.20 16.08
C ILE A 390 -18.50 29.72 16.56
N LEU A 391 -19.29 28.88 17.25
CA LEU A 391 -20.55 29.30 17.88
C LEU A 391 -20.31 29.39 19.40
N LYS A 392 -20.77 30.49 20.01
CA LYS A 392 -20.58 30.77 21.44
C LYS A 392 -21.93 31.12 22.07
N GLY A 393 -22.53 30.16 22.77
CA GLY A 393 -23.80 30.35 23.48
C GLY A 393 -24.96 30.78 22.58
N ILE A 394 -25.01 30.30 21.33
CA ILE A 394 -26.01 30.71 20.36
C ILE A 394 -27.38 30.14 20.71
N SER A 395 -28.37 31.04 20.79
CA SER A 395 -29.79 30.69 20.93
C SER A 395 -30.56 31.28 19.76
N LEU A 396 -31.32 30.43 19.06
CA LEU A 396 -32.18 30.80 17.94
C LEU A 396 -33.35 29.81 17.85
N TYR A 397 -34.43 30.22 17.21
CA TYR A 397 -35.56 29.35 16.96
C TYR A 397 -36.14 29.57 15.56
N ALA A 398 -36.75 28.55 15.00
CA ALA A 398 -37.55 28.62 13.80
C ALA A 398 -38.85 27.84 14.05
N GLU A 399 -39.98 28.56 14.03
CA GLU A 399 -41.29 27.92 14.19
C GLU A 399 -41.77 27.28 12.88
N PRO A 400 -42.71 26.33 12.94
CA PRO A 400 -43.27 25.67 11.77
C PRO A 400 -43.72 26.68 10.70
N GLY A 401 -43.21 26.49 9.45
CA GLY A 401 -43.54 27.35 8.31
C GLY A 401 -42.77 28.67 8.24
N GLN A 402 -41.94 29.01 9.22
CA GLN A 402 -41.11 30.23 9.16
C GLN A 402 -39.95 30.09 8.19
N LYS A 403 -39.64 31.18 7.53
CA LYS A 403 -38.41 31.34 6.73
C LYS A 403 -37.41 32.18 7.51
N ILE A 404 -36.28 31.56 7.85
CA ILE A 404 -35.20 32.22 8.61
C ILE A 404 -34.03 32.48 7.68
N ALA A 405 -33.54 33.74 7.66
CA ALA A 405 -32.31 34.11 6.97
C ALA A 405 -31.20 34.31 7.99
N VAL A 406 -30.11 33.50 7.87
CA VAL A 406 -28.91 33.67 8.67
C VAL A 406 -27.93 34.53 7.89
N VAL A 407 -27.64 35.76 8.41
CA VAL A 407 -26.75 36.73 7.78
C VAL A 407 -25.50 36.95 8.62
N GLY A 408 -24.40 37.27 7.97
CA GLY A 408 -23.11 37.54 8.64
C GLY A 408 -21.93 37.40 7.68
N ALA A 409 -20.76 37.84 8.12
CA ALA A 409 -19.51 37.75 7.36
C ALA A 409 -19.13 36.27 7.02
N THR A 410 -18.24 36.08 6.07
CA THR A 410 -17.67 34.75 5.79
C THR A 410 -16.93 34.26 7.04
N GLY A 411 -17.14 32.99 7.41
CA GLY A 411 -16.57 32.44 8.65
C GLY A 411 -17.38 32.66 9.93
N ALA A 412 -18.49 33.44 9.89
CA ALA A 412 -19.33 33.70 11.06
C ALA A 412 -20.18 32.50 11.56
N GLY A 413 -20.03 31.31 11.00
CA GLY A 413 -20.72 30.12 11.45
C GLY A 413 -22.08 29.85 10.79
N LYS A 414 -22.44 30.52 9.70
CA LYS A 414 -23.74 30.32 9.00
C LYS A 414 -23.96 28.86 8.57
N THR A 415 -22.99 28.30 7.85
CA THR A 415 -23.02 26.89 7.41
C THR A 415 -22.91 25.91 8.59
N THR A 416 -22.27 26.32 9.67
CA THR A 416 -22.16 25.53 10.89
C THR A 416 -23.53 25.27 11.51
N ILE A 417 -24.45 26.26 11.50
CA ILE A 417 -25.81 26.10 11.99
C ILE A 417 -26.54 24.99 11.22
N THR A 418 -26.48 25.00 9.88
CA THR A 418 -27.10 23.96 9.05
C THR A 418 -26.44 22.58 9.26
N ASN A 419 -25.12 22.52 9.45
CA ASN A 419 -24.43 21.27 9.76
C ASN A 419 -24.86 20.68 11.10
N LEU A 420 -25.15 21.50 12.11
CA LEU A 420 -25.61 21.05 13.41
C LEU A 420 -27.10 20.62 13.38
N ILE A 421 -27.95 21.25 12.57
CA ILE A 421 -29.34 20.80 12.35
C ILE A 421 -29.36 19.40 11.76
N ASN A 422 -28.50 19.13 10.77
CA ASN A 422 -28.34 17.81 10.13
C ASN A 422 -27.57 16.79 11.00
N ARG A 423 -27.11 17.22 12.17
CA ARG A 423 -26.29 16.42 13.08
C ARG A 423 -25.08 15.76 12.38
N PHE A 424 -24.41 16.53 11.48
CA PHE A 424 -23.14 16.14 10.92
C PHE A 424 -22.01 16.25 11.94
N TYR A 425 -22.22 17.06 12.97
CA TYR A 425 -21.35 17.27 14.11
C TYR A 425 -22.17 17.33 15.36
N GLU A 426 -21.59 16.87 16.48
CA GLU A 426 -22.20 16.97 17.80
C GLU A 426 -21.86 18.31 18.45
N VAL A 427 -22.83 18.93 19.15
CA VAL A 427 -22.61 20.18 19.90
C VAL A 427 -21.71 19.93 21.12
N GLN A 428 -20.87 20.92 21.45
CA GLN A 428 -19.94 20.85 22.59
C GLN A 428 -20.58 21.38 23.89
N GLY A 429 -21.56 22.25 23.77
CA GLY A 429 -22.35 22.82 24.86
C GLY A 429 -23.75 23.19 24.39
N GLY A 430 -24.71 23.23 25.32
CA GLY A 430 -26.10 23.49 25.00
C GLY A 430 -26.80 22.32 24.30
N GLY A 431 -27.82 22.61 23.51
CA GLY A 431 -28.59 21.60 22.79
C GLY A 431 -29.33 22.14 21.59
N VAL A 432 -29.62 21.25 20.64
CA VAL A 432 -30.49 21.52 19.49
C VAL A 432 -31.71 20.60 19.59
N THR A 433 -32.89 21.19 19.49
CA THR A 433 -34.13 20.41 19.50
C THR A 433 -34.86 20.54 18.16
N TYR A 434 -35.50 19.46 17.72
CA TYR A 434 -36.36 19.39 16.56
C TYR A 434 -37.72 18.83 16.98
N ASP A 435 -38.78 19.63 16.82
CA ASP A 435 -40.13 19.35 17.31
C ASP A 435 -40.14 19.05 18.84
N GLY A 436 -39.30 19.73 19.61
CA GLY A 436 -39.17 19.54 21.05
C GLY A 436 -38.39 18.28 21.48
N ILE A 437 -37.83 17.55 20.54
CA ILE A 437 -36.97 16.36 20.78
C ILE A 437 -35.52 16.78 20.59
N ASP A 438 -34.62 16.40 21.51
CA ASP A 438 -33.18 16.63 21.30
C ASP A 438 -32.70 15.85 20.07
N VAL A 439 -31.97 16.49 19.18
CA VAL A 439 -31.49 15.84 17.94
C VAL A 439 -30.61 14.65 18.22
N ARG A 440 -30.00 14.55 19.43
CA ARG A 440 -29.20 13.40 19.88
C ARG A 440 -30.03 12.15 20.14
N ASP A 441 -31.31 12.34 20.50
CA ASP A 441 -32.24 11.25 20.73
C ASP A 441 -32.90 10.74 19.45
N ILE A 442 -32.78 11.48 18.33
CA ILE A 442 -33.32 11.10 17.03
C ILE A 442 -32.28 10.30 16.26
N LYS A 443 -32.66 9.16 15.67
CA LYS A 443 -31.80 8.42 14.75
C LYS A 443 -31.34 9.32 13.59
N LYS A 444 -30.03 9.34 13.30
CA LYS A 444 -29.46 10.22 12.27
C LYS A 444 -30.12 10.03 10.90
N ASP A 445 -30.37 8.79 10.51
CA ASP A 445 -31.08 8.49 9.24
C ASP A 445 -32.50 9.06 9.21
N SER A 446 -33.21 9.02 10.33
CA SER A 446 -34.56 9.56 10.47
C SER A 446 -34.54 11.09 10.46
N LEU A 447 -33.58 11.70 11.15
CA LEU A 447 -33.38 13.15 11.15
C LEU A 447 -33.09 13.65 9.75
N ARG A 448 -32.08 13.10 9.09
CA ARG A 448 -31.65 13.50 7.73
C ARG A 448 -32.74 13.26 6.68
N ARG A 449 -33.55 12.22 6.82
CA ARG A 449 -34.68 11.96 5.93
C ARG A 449 -35.80 13.01 6.07
N SER A 450 -35.93 13.65 7.24
CA SER A 450 -36.92 14.69 7.47
C SER A 450 -36.50 16.06 6.91
N LEU A 451 -35.24 16.21 6.54
CA LEU A 451 -34.63 17.47 6.11
C LEU A 451 -34.28 17.43 4.63
N GLY A 452 -34.49 18.53 3.92
CA GLY A 452 -33.92 18.77 2.60
C GLY A 452 -32.78 19.79 2.70
N ILE A 453 -31.62 19.48 2.15
CA ILE A 453 -30.48 20.40 2.11
C ILE A 453 -30.12 20.76 0.68
N VAL A 454 -29.93 22.06 0.42
CA VAL A 454 -29.36 22.58 -0.83
C VAL A 454 -27.98 23.14 -0.53
N LEU A 455 -26.97 22.55 -1.13
CA LEU A 455 -25.58 22.95 -0.91
C LEU A 455 -25.20 24.11 -1.84
N GLN A 456 -24.23 24.92 -1.42
CA GLN A 456 -23.69 26.01 -2.23
C GLN A 456 -22.95 25.47 -3.45
N ASP A 457 -22.12 24.42 -3.26
CA ASP A 457 -21.43 23.70 -4.32
C ASP A 457 -22.24 22.45 -4.67
N THR A 458 -22.91 22.49 -5.82
CA THR A 458 -23.76 21.37 -6.28
C THR A 458 -22.90 20.28 -6.92
N HIS A 459 -22.97 19.08 -6.38
CA HIS A 459 -22.33 17.89 -6.98
C HIS A 459 -23.40 17.09 -7.74
N LEU A 460 -23.14 16.85 -9.02
CA LEU A 460 -24.02 16.05 -9.88
C LEU A 460 -23.43 14.63 -9.98
N PHE A 461 -24.26 13.65 -9.71
CA PHE A 461 -23.93 12.25 -9.94
C PHE A 461 -24.25 11.85 -11.38
N THR A 462 -23.53 10.86 -11.90
CA THR A 462 -23.83 10.28 -13.20
C THR A 462 -25.08 9.40 -13.07
N GLY A 463 -26.12 9.73 -13.80
CA GLY A 463 -27.40 9.03 -13.76
C GLY A 463 -28.52 9.87 -14.34
N THR A 464 -29.75 9.45 -14.17
CA THR A 464 -30.94 10.25 -14.53
C THR A 464 -31.43 11.03 -13.30
N ILE A 465 -32.12 12.17 -13.51
CA ILE A 465 -32.66 12.99 -12.40
C ILE A 465 -33.74 12.19 -11.61
N ALA A 466 -34.34 11.18 -12.23
CA ALA A 466 -35.38 10.35 -11.62
C ALA A 466 -34.81 9.21 -10.73
N ASP A 467 -33.58 8.84 -10.94
CA ASP A 467 -32.88 7.83 -10.15
C ASP A 467 -32.37 8.42 -8.83
#